data_caf4daa32f7b1ed62635f993b68d9f50
#
_entry.id   caf4daa32f7b1ed62635f993b68d9f50
#
_cell.length_a   1.000
_cell.length_b   1.000
_cell.length_c   1.000
_cell.angle_alpha   90.00
_cell.angle_beta   90.00
_cell.angle_gamma   90.00
#
_symmetry.space_group_name_H-M   'P 1'
#
loop_
_entity.id
_entity.type
_entity.pdbx_description
1 polymer ?
#
loop_
_entity_poly.entity_id
_entity_poly.type
_entity_poly.pdbx_seq_one_letter_code
_entity_poly.pdbx_strand_id
1 'polypeptide(L)'
;MDFSREFIAFACDRGVLRFGEFKTKAGRLSPYFFNAGLFSEGASLGRLADFYARAIIASGIGFDVLFGPAYKGIPLAATTAVALAGKGRDTPFAYNRKEAKDHGEGGTLVGAPLAGRVLVIDDVISAGTSVRESVDLIRAAGATPAGVVIALDRQERGQGSRSAVQEVEANYGIPVIAV
;
A
#
# COMPACT_ATOMS: atom_id res chain seq x y z
N MET A 1 -20.51 6.91 7.82
CA MET A 1 -19.77 8.10 7.38
C MET A 1 -18.78 7.66 6.33
N ASP A 2 -18.75 8.31 5.19
CA ASP A 2 -17.91 7.94 4.08
C ASP A 2 -16.46 8.43 4.36
N PHE A 3 -15.66 7.56 4.96
CA PHE A 3 -14.28 7.91 5.34
C PHE A 3 -13.38 8.19 4.12
N SER A 4 -13.76 7.78 2.92
CA SER A 4 -13.06 8.12 1.68
C SER A 4 -13.14 9.63 1.40
N ARG A 5 -14.30 10.26 1.67
CA ARG A 5 -14.43 11.72 1.56
C ARG A 5 -13.56 12.45 2.60
N GLU A 6 -13.52 11.94 3.84
CA GLU A 6 -12.64 12.49 4.88
C GLU A 6 -11.16 12.39 4.45
N PHE A 7 -10.77 11.27 3.85
CA PHE A 7 -9.41 11.07 3.36
C PHE A 7 -9.08 12.04 2.22
N ILE A 8 -9.97 12.20 1.24
CA ILE A 8 -9.76 13.13 0.12
C ILE A 8 -9.60 14.57 0.64
N ALA A 9 -10.48 15.03 1.54
CA ALA A 9 -10.38 16.34 2.14
C ALA A 9 -9.03 16.52 2.88
N PHE A 10 -8.64 15.54 3.68
CA PHE A 10 -7.38 15.54 4.39
C PHE A 10 -6.16 15.56 3.45
N ALA A 11 -6.18 14.80 2.36
CA ALA A 11 -5.12 14.78 1.37
C ALA A 11 -5.00 16.13 0.62
N CYS A 12 -6.12 16.79 0.35
CA CYS A 12 -6.15 18.14 -0.23
C CYS A 12 -5.58 19.18 0.76
N ASP A 13 -6.04 19.18 2.01
CA ASP A 13 -5.59 20.11 3.05
C ASP A 13 -4.07 20.04 3.29
N ARG A 14 -3.49 18.85 3.13
CA ARG A 14 -2.04 18.62 3.25
C ARG A 14 -1.27 18.83 1.94
N GLY A 15 -1.94 19.18 0.85
CA GLY A 15 -1.32 19.35 -0.47
C GLY A 15 -0.79 18.05 -1.07
N VAL A 16 -1.17 16.90 -0.51
CA VAL A 16 -0.85 15.54 -1.00
C VAL A 16 -1.61 15.25 -2.27
N LEU A 17 -2.89 15.62 -2.32
CA LEU A 17 -3.74 15.60 -3.49
C LEU A 17 -3.96 17.05 -3.99
N ARG A 18 -3.60 17.30 -5.23
CA ARG A 18 -3.78 18.61 -5.87
C ARG A 18 -4.44 18.44 -7.23
N PHE A 19 -5.38 19.31 -7.54
CA PHE A 19 -6.04 19.37 -8.84
C PHE A 19 -5.36 20.40 -9.73
N GLY A 20 -5.29 20.13 -11.03
CA GLY A 20 -4.63 20.98 -12.02
C GLY A 20 -4.14 20.14 -13.20
N GLU A 21 -3.30 20.70 -14.03
CA GLU A 21 -2.68 20.01 -15.16
C GLU A 21 -1.28 19.53 -14.77
N PHE A 22 -1.09 18.22 -14.73
CA PHE A 22 0.17 17.58 -14.36
C PHE A 22 0.62 16.58 -15.42
N LYS A 23 1.90 16.55 -15.74
CA LYS A 23 2.48 15.54 -16.63
C LYS A 23 2.99 14.34 -15.82
N THR A 24 2.46 13.16 -16.12
CA THR A 24 2.91 11.91 -15.48
C THR A 24 4.30 11.50 -15.98
N LYS A 25 4.97 10.57 -15.29
CA LYS A 25 6.25 10.00 -15.75
C LYS A 25 6.13 9.32 -17.12
N ALA A 26 4.96 8.82 -17.47
CA ALA A 26 4.66 8.24 -18.78
C ALA A 26 4.34 9.29 -19.86
N GLY A 27 4.48 10.60 -19.54
CA GLY A 27 4.22 11.70 -20.48
C GLY A 27 2.75 12.06 -20.68
N ARG A 28 1.82 11.38 -20.02
CA ARG A 28 0.37 11.65 -20.10
C ARG A 28 0.00 12.86 -19.24
N LEU A 29 -0.98 13.62 -19.65
CA LEU A 29 -1.60 14.68 -18.83
C LEU A 29 -2.54 14.03 -17.81
N SER A 30 -2.48 14.50 -16.56
CA SER A 30 -3.35 14.10 -15.47
C SER A 30 -4.00 15.32 -14.86
N PRO A 31 -5.33 15.31 -14.58
CA PRO A 31 -6.02 16.43 -13.97
C PRO A 31 -5.73 16.57 -12.46
N TYR A 32 -4.93 15.70 -11.89
CA TYR A 32 -4.52 15.74 -10.49
C TYR A 32 -3.12 15.18 -10.29
N PHE A 33 -2.54 15.50 -9.12
CA PHE A 33 -1.29 14.96 -8.64
C PHE A 33 -1.47 14.44 -7.22
N PHE A 34 -0.97 13.24 -6.95
CA PHE A 34 -0.97 12.62 -5.63
C PHE A 34 0.45 12.25 -5.23
N ASN A 35 0.89 12.69 -4.05
CA ASN A 35 2.20 12.36 -3.50
C ASN A 35 2.10 12.06 -1.99
N ALA A 36 1.97 10.79 -1.64
CA ALA A 36 1.90 10.32 -0.25
C ALA A 36 3.15 10.67 0.59
N GLY A 37 4.29 10.95 -0.05
CA GLY A 37 5.50 11.37 0.64
C GLY A 37 5.39 12.72 1.35
N LEU A 38 4.34 13.50 1.07
CA LEU A 38 4.05 14.75 1.79
C LEU A 38 3.34 14.53 3.14
N PHE A 39 2.92 13.32 3.47
CA PHE A 39 2.57 12.95 4.84
C PHE A 39 3.85 12.71 5.66
N SER A 40 4.65 13.74 5.86
CA SER A 40 6.00 13.67 6.41
C SER A 40 6.10 13.96 7.91
N GLU A 41 4.97 14.29 8.55
CA GLU A 41 4.89 14.56 9.98
C GLU A 41 4.18 13.42 10.71
N GLY A 42 4.54 13.16 11.97
CA GLY A 42 3.94 12.09 12.76
C GLY A 42 2.41 12.18 12.86
N ALA A 43 1.86 13.38 13.03
CA ALA A 43 0.41 13.57 13.08
C ALA A 43 -0.29 13.24 11.75
N SER A 44 0.29 13.66 10.62
CA SER A 44 -0.27 13.40 9.30
C SER A 44 -0.12 11.93 8.90
N LEU A 45 1.02 11.34 9.21
CA LEU A 45 1.26 9.91 8.96
C LEU A 45 0.38 9.02 9.85
N GLY A 46 0.19 9.39 11.13
CA GLY A 46 -0.71 8.66 12.03
C GLY A 46 -2.16 8.72 11.57
N ARG A 47 -2.62 9.88 11.07
CA ARG A 47 -3.97 10.00 10.50
C ARG A 47 -4.13 9.19 9.20
N LEU A 48 -3.11 9.18 8.34
CA LEU A 48 -3.08 8.31 7.16
C LEU A 48 -3.20 6.83 7.56
N ALA A 49 -2.44 6.40 8.56
CA ALA A 49 -2.48 5.03 9.08
C ALA A 49 -3.86 4.66 9.64
N ASP A 50 -4.57 5.60 10.29
CA ASP A 50 -5.95 5.39 10.73
C ASP A 50 -6.90 5.15 9.55
N PHE A 51 -6.76 5.90 8.45
CA PHE A 51 -7.55 5.68 7.24
C PHE A 51 -7.29 4.29 6.65
N TYR A 52 -6.03 3.87 6.54
CA TYR A 52 -5.70 2.51 6.10
C TYR A 52 -6.31 1.43 7.01
N ALA A 53 -6.19 1.59 8.32
CA ALA A 53 -6.76 0.64 9.28
C ALA A 53 -8.28 0.55 9.15
N ARG A 54 -8.97 1.68 8.99
CA ARG A 54 -10.43 1.74 8.75
C ARG A 54 -10.82 1.04 7.45
N ALA A 55 -10.08 1.28 6.36
CA ALA A 55 -10.33 0.63 5.06
C ALA A 55 -10.12 -0.89 5.13
N ILE A 56 -9.04 -1.33 5.76
CA ILE A 56 -8.75 -2.76 5.98
C ILE A 56 -9.85 -3.43 6.80
N ILE A 57 -10.28 -2.83 7.90
CA ILE A 57 -11.33 -3.37 8.76
C ILE A 57 -12.65 -3.41 7.99
N ALA A 58 -13.02 -2.34 7.30
CA ALA A 58 -14.26 -2.26 6.54
C ALA A 58 -14.33 -3.25 5.37
N SER A 59 -13.20 -3.60 4.77
CA SER A 59 -13.13 -4.57 3.67
C SER A 59 -13.43 -6.00 4.10
N GLY A 60 -13.31 -6.31 5.40
CA GLY A 60 -13.47 -7.67 5.93
C GLY A 60 -12.38 -8.65 5.47
N ILE A 61 -11.31 -8.19 4.82
CA ILE A 61 -10.24 -9.07 4.34
C ILE A 61 -9.51 -9.76 5.49
N GLY A 62 -9.43 -11.08 5.41
CA GLY A 62 -8.64 -11.89 6.36
C GLY A 62 -7.18 -11.91 5.94
N PHE A 63 -6.27 -11.60 6.86
CA PHE A 63 -4.82 -11.72 6.68
C PHE A 63 -4.12 -11.88 8.03
N ASP A 64 -2.89 -12.39 7.99
CA ASP A 64 -2.09 -12.72 9.16
C ASP A 64 -0.89 -11.76 9.32
N VAL A 65 -0.35 -11.25 8.21
CA VAL A 65 0.83 -10.37 8.18
C VAL A 65 0.57 -9.20 7.23
N LEU A 66 1.01 -8.01 7.62
CA LEU A 66 1.02 -6.81 6.77
C LEU A 66 2.41 -6.66 6.14
N PHE A 67 2.49 -6.49 4.83
CA PHE A 67 3.74 -6.37 4.10
C PHE A 67 3.87 -5.05 3.35
N GLY A 68 4.90 -4.27 3.68
CA GLY A 68 5.19 -2.99 3.02
C GLY A 68 6.42 -3.07 2.12
N PRO A 69 6.27 -3.02 0.79
CA PRO A 69 7.41 -3.02 -0.13
C PRO A 69 8.24 -1.74 0.00
N ALA A 70 9.56 -1.89 -0.11
CA ALA A 70 10.49 -0.76 -0.07
C ALA A 70 10.25 0.18 -1.28
N TYR A 71 10.23 1.50 -1.06
CA TYR A 71 10.54 2.16 0.22
C TYR A 71 9.30 2.73 0.92
N LYS A 72 8.27 3.17 0.16
CA LYS A 72 7.10 3.85 0.71
C LYS A 72 6.20 2.93 1.54
N GLY A 73 6.13 1.65 1.18
CA GLY A 73 5.39 0.66 1.95
C GLY A 73 5.91 0.46 3.37
N ILE A 74 7.20 0.71 3.63
CA ILE A 74 7.81 0.50 4.96
C ILE A 74 7.11 1.33 6.04
N PRO A 75 7.11 2.68 5.96
CA PRO A 75 6.42 3.48 6.98
C PRO A 75 4.91 3.21 7.00
N LEU A 76 4.29 2.91 5.86
CA LEU A 76 2.87 2.59 5.79
C LEU A 76 2.55 1.30 6.56
N ALA A 77 3.31 0.23 6.36
CA ALA A 77 3.11 -1.03 7.09
C ALA A 77 3.28 -0.85 8.60
N ALA A 78 4.38 -0.20 9.01
CA ALA A 78 4.68 0.00 10.42
C ALA A 78 3.60 0.84 11.13
N THR A 79 3.23 1.98 10.55
CA THR A 79 2.25 2.88 11.17
C THR A 79 0.83 2.32 11.11
N THR A 80 0.47 1.60 10.04
CA THR A 80 -0.84 0.94 9.95
C THR A 80 -0.95 -0.22 10.94
N ALA A 81 0.12 -0.99 11.19
CA ALA A 81 0.14 -2.01 12.23
C ALA A 81 -0.15 -1.40 13.62
N VAL A 82 0.48 -0.25 13.94
CA VAL A 82 0.19 0.50 15.17
C VAL A 82 -1.27 0.97 15.23
N ALA A 83 -1.80 1.49 14.13
CA ALA A 83 -3.21 1.93 14.06
C ALA A 83 -4.20 0.77 14.21
N LEU A 84 -3.90 -0.41 13.65
CA LEU A 84 -4.69 -1.63 13.80
C LEU A 84 -4.66 -2.13 15.25
N ALA A 85 -3.48 -2.12 15.90
CA ALA A 85 -3.35 -2.49 17.32
C ALA A 85 -4.19 -1.59 18.22
N GLY A 86 -4.20 -0.26 17.95
CA GLY A 86 -5.08 0.70 18.65
C GLY A 86 -6.58 0.44 18.45
N LYS A 87 -6.96 -0.37 17.45
CA LYS A 87 -8.33 -0.82 17.19
C LYS A 87 -8.60 -2.27 17.66
N GLY A 88 -7.68 -2.82 18.45
CA GLY A 88 -7.82 -4.18 19.02
C GLY A 88 -7.37 -5.31 18.07
N ARG A 89 -6.71 -4.98 16.97
CA ARG A 89 -6.15 -5.96 16.05
C ARG A 89 -4.63 -5.84 15.99
N ASP A 90 -3.95 -6.53 16.90
CA ASP A 90 -2.50 -6.63 16.87
C ASP A 90 -2.05 -7.46 15.65
N THR A 91 -1.28 -6.83 14.75
CA THR A 91 -0.95 -7.39 13.44
C THR A 91 0.56 -7.35 13.22
N PRO A 92 1.21 -8.50 13.02
CA PRO A 92 2.60 -8.53 12.62
C PRO A 92 2.82 -7.82 11.29
N PHE A 93 3.98 -7.17 11.13
CA PHE A 93 4.34 -6.55 9.86
C PHE A 93 5.75 -6.92 9.42
N ALA A 94 5.96 -6.87 8.12
CA ALA A 94 7.24 -7.10 7.47
C ALA A 94 7.43 -6.11 6.32
N TYR A 95 8.66 -5.97 5.89
CA TYR A 95 9.04 -5.21 4.70
C TYR A 95 10.27 -5.83 4.05
N ASN A 96 10.55 -5.46 2.79
CA ASN A 96 11.79 -5.87 2.13
C ASN A 96 12.81 -4.74 2.09
N ARG A 97 14.07 -5.13 1.92
CA ARG A 97 15.16 -4.25 1.47
C ARG A 97 15.35 -4.46 -0.03
N LYS A 98 15.82 -3.44 -0.74
CA LYS A 98 16.20 -3.61 -2.16
C LYS A 98 17.55 -4.28 -2.31
N GLU A 99 18.42 -4.17 -1.31
CA GLU A 99 19.74 -4.78 -1.27
C GLU A 99 19.81 -5.81 -0.15
N ALA A 100 20.28 -7.02 -0.48
CA ALA A 100 20.53 -8.06 0.53
C ALA A 100 21.68 -7.62 1.45
N LYS A 101 21.57 -7.90 2.74
CA LYS A 101 22.69 -7.76 3.67
C LYS A 101 23.50 -9.05 3.72
N ASP A 102 24.82 -8.89 3.65
CA ASP A 102 25.78 -10.00 3.77
C ASP A 102 26.05 -10.41 5.23
N HIS A 103 25.55 -9.61 6.20
CA HIS A 103 25.86 -9.79 7.63
C HIS A 103 24.60 -9.69 8.51
N GLY A 104 24.58 -10.42 9.61
CA GLY A 104 23.50 -10.46 10.59
C GLY A 104 22.37 -11.39 10.14
N GLU A 105 21.12 -10.96 10.29
CA GLU A 105 19.93 -11.75 9.92
C GLU A 105 19.77 -11.98 8.41
N GLY A 106 20.76 -11.69 7.59
CA GLY A 106 20.81 -11.98 6.14
C GLY A 106 19.51 -11.78 5.36
N GLY A 107 19.59 -11.77 4.01
CA GLY A 107 18.42 -11.73 3.16
C GLY A 107 17.79 -10.35 2.96
N THR A 108 16.65 -10.33 2.28
CA THR A 108 15.94 -9.10 1.86
C THR A 108 14.72 -8.78 2.74
N LEU A 109 14.21 -9.74 3.53
CA LEU A 109 13.03 -9.56 4.39
C LEU A 109 13.42 -9.10 5.79
N VAL A 110 12.62 -8.23 6.38
CA VAL A 110 12.78 -7.68 7.73
C VAL A 110 11.43 -7.65 8.43
N GLY A 111 11.42 -7.94 9.73
CA GLY A 111 10.22 -7.96 10.56
C GLY A 111 9.69 -9.37 10.75
N ALA A 112 8.38 -9.53 10.77
CA ALA A 112 7.74 -10.82 10.97
C ALA A 112 7.99 -11.77 9.78
N PRO A 113 8.07 -13.09 10.00
CA PRO A 113 8.08 -14.06 8.90
C PRO A 113 6.84 -13.91 8.02
N LEU A 114 7.01 -13.99 6.71
CA LEU A 114 5.87 -14.06 5.79
C LEU A 114 5.28 -15.47 5.89
N ALA A 115 4.14 -15.58 6.56
CA ALA A 115 3.42 -16.84 6.77
C ALA A 115 1.90 -16.62 6.68
N GLY A 116 1.15 -17.67 6.34
CA GLY A 116 -0.28 -17.58 6.19
C GLY A 116 -0.69 -16.64 5.04
N ARG A 117 -1.62 -15.73 5.32
CA ARG A 117 -2.16 -14.77 4.36
C ARG A 117 -1.53 -13.40 4.56
N VAL A 118 -0.95 -12.83 3.51
CA VAL A 118 -0.19 -11.57 3.58
C VAL A 118 -0.92 -10.48 2.81
N LEU A 119 -1.22 -9.37 3.49
CA LEU A 119 -1.80 -8.17 2.89
C LEU A 119 -0.68 -7.19 2.54
N VAL A 120 -0.56 -6.84 1.26
CA VAL A 120 0.40 -5.83 0.79
C VAL A 120 -0.16 -4.44 1.03
N ILE A 121 0.67 -3.51 1.50
CA ILE A 121 0.31 -2.09 1.66
C ILE A 121 1.26 -1.20 0.88
N ASP A 122 0.73 -0.34 0.01
CA ASP A 122 1.51 0.64 -0.75
C ASP A 122 0.72 1.96 -0.88
N ASP A 123 1.33 3.02 -1.42
CA ASP A 123 0.65 4.31 -1.59
C ASP A 123 -0.30 4.31 -2.79
N VAL A 124 0.14 3.90 -3.96
CA VAL A 124 -0.63 3.80 -5.21
C VAL A 124 -0.08 2.66 -6.07
N ILE A 125 -0.89 2.16 -6.98
CA ILE A 125 -0.44 1.25 -8.03
C ILE A 125 -0.27 2.07 -9.33
N SER A 126 0.96 2.09 -9.88
CA SER A 126 1.23 2.73 -11.17
C SER A 126 1.37 1.70 -12.28
N ALA A 127 2.52 1.00 -12.35
CA ALA A 127 2.77 -0.06 -13.34
C ALA A 127 2.62 -1.49 -12.77
N GLY A 128 2.23 -1.62 -11.50
CA GLY A 128 2.07 -2.90 -10.83
C GLY A 128 3.38 -3.65 -10.51
N THR A 129 4.54 -3.07 -10.77
CA THR A 129 5.84 -3.73 -10.52
C THR A 129 6.06 -4.05 -9.05
N SER A 130 5.80 -3.09 -8.15
CA SER A 130 5.92 -3.28 -6.70
C SER A 130 5.01 -4.40 -6.20
N VAL A 131 3.78 -4.47 -6.69
CA VAL A 131 2.82 -5.53 -6.33
C VAL A 131 3.30 -6.88 -6.84
N ARG A 132 3.79 -6.96 -8.08
CA ARG A 132 4.33 -8.20 -8.64
C ARG A 132 5.50 -8.73 -7.83
N GLU A 133 6.50 -7.88 -7.55
CA GLU A 133 7.65 -8.25 -6.72
C GLU A 133 7.22 -8.71 -5.32
N SER A 134 6.21 -8.05 -4.72
CA SER A 134 5.65 -8.45 -3.44
C SER A 134 4.97 -9.81 -3.49
N VAL A 135 4.17 -10.07 -4.51
CA VAL A 135 3.50 -11.36 -4.71
C VAL A 135 4.53 -12.49 -4.89
N ASP A 136 5.59 -12.23 -5.66
CA ASP A 136 6.67 -13.21 -5.88
C ASP A 136 7.43 -13.52 -4.57
N LEU A 137 7.75 -12.49 -3.77
CA LEU A 137 8.37 -12.65 -2.45
C LEU A 137 7.49 -13.43 -1.47
N ILE A 138 6.20 -13.10 -1.41
CA ILE A 138 5.24 -13.79 -0.53
C ILE A 138 5.13 -15.27 -0.91
N ARG A 139 5.01 -15.57 -2.20
CA ARG A 139 4.94 -16.95 -2.69
C ARG A 139 6.24 -17.72 -2.48
N ALA A 140 7.39 -17.09 -2.70
CA ALA A 140 8.70 -17.67 -2.44
C ALA A 140 8.90 -18.02 -0.95
N ALA A 141 8.28 -17.28 -0.04
CA ALA A 141 8.24 -17.60 1.39
C ALA A 141 7.23 -18.71 1.77
N GLY A 142 6.49 -19.26 0.81
CA GLY A 142 5.44 -20.26 1.06
C GLY A 142 4.13 -19.68 1.61
N ALA A 143 3.97 -18.35 1.60
CA ALA A 143 2.78 -17.65 2.05
C ALA A 143 1.81 -17.34 0.88
N THR A 144 0.61 -16.90 1.21
CA THR A 144 -0.44 -16.60 0.23
C THR A 144 -0.73 -15.09 0.21
N PRO A 145 -0.66 -14.41 -0.95
CA PRO A 145 -1.11 -13.03 -1.05
C PRO A 145 -2.61 -12.93 -0.75
N ALA A 146 -3.00 -12.09 0.21
CA ALA A 146 -4.40 -11.90 0.60
C ALA A 146 -5.08 -10.79 -0.23
N GLY A 147 -4.33 -9.77 -0.58
CA GLY A 147 -4.79 -8.59 -1.30
C GLY A 147 -3.76 -7.47 -1.24
N VAL A 148 -4.15 -6.31 -1.76
CA VAL A 148 -3.37 -5.08 -1.71
C VAL A 148 -4.25 -3.97 -1.14
N VAL A 149 -3.71 -3.13 -0.25
CA VAL A 149 -4.36 -1.90 0.19
C VAL A 149 -3.52 -0.70 -0.22
N ILE A 150 -4.17 0.31 -0.79
CA ILE A 150 -3.55 1.53 -1.30
C ILE A 150 -4.29 2.78 -0.81
N ALA A 151 -3.60 3.93 -0.79
CA ALA A 151 -4.22 5.20 -0.42
C ALA A 151 -5.23 5.66 -1.49
N LEU A 152 -4.87 5.56 -2.74
CA LEU A 152 -5.67 6.07 -3.85
C LEU A 152 -5.59 5.16 -5.07
N ASP A 153 -6.74 4.72 -5.58
CA ASP A 153 -6.81 4.17 -6.94
C ASP A 153 -6.80 5.33 -7.94
N ARG A 154 -5.70 5.47 -8.64
CA ARG A 154 -5.52 6.55 -9.62
C ARG A 154 -6.35 6.34 -10.88
N GLN A 155 -6.94 5.16 -11.06
CA GLN A 155 -7.68 4.75 -12.27
C GLN A 155 -6.89 4.99 -13.57
N GLU A 156 -5.57 5.06 -13.47
CA GLU A 156 -4.71 5.20 -14.63
C GLU A 156 -4.63 3.87 -15.39
N ARG A 157 -4.54 3.99 -16.70
CA ARG A 157 -4.33 2.83 -17.57
C ARG A 157 -3.01 2.14 -17.20
N GLY A 158 -3.08 0.80 -17.04
CA GLY A 158 -1.91 -0.05 -16.89
C GLY A 158 -1.17 -0.25 -18.23
N GLN A 159 -0.70 -1.44 -18.47
CA GLN A 159 0.00 -1.78 -19.73
C GLN A 159 -0.97 -2.02 -20.89
N GLY A 160 -2.20 -2.45 -20.60
CA GLY A 160 -3.24 -2.74 -21.57
C GLY A 160 -4.37 -1.72 -21.61
N SER A 161 -5.59 -2.20 -21.80
CA SER A 161 -6.82 -1.40 -21.81
C SER A 161 -7.44 -1.23 -20.42
N ARG A 162 -7.00 -2.02 -19.43
CA ARG A 162 -7.48 -1.99 -18.05
C ARG A 162 -6.71 -0.98 -17.22
N SER A 163 -7.27 -0.58 -16.07
CA SER A 163 -6.51 0.18 -15.08
C SER A 163 -5.44 -0.71 -14.42
N ALA A 164 -4.41 -0.09 -13.83
CA ALA A 164 -3.36 -0.83 -13.13
C ALA A 164 -3.92 -1.69 -11.98
N VAL A 165 -4.95 -1.22 -11.28
CA VAL A 165 -5.68 -1.98 -10.25
C VAL A 165 -6.36 -3.20 -10.86
N GLN A 166 -7.14 -3.01 -11.94
CA GLN A 166 -7.82 -4.11 -12.63
C GLN A 166 -6.85 -5.15 -13.20
N GLU A 167 -5.65 -4.73 -13.62
CA GLU A 167 -4.61 -5.66 -14.08
C GLU A 167 -4.08 -6.50 -12.91
N VAL A 168 -3.86 -5.90 -11.74
CA VAL A 168 -3.44 -6.63 -10.52
C VAL A 168 -4.49 -7.64 -10.10
N GLU A 169 -5.75 -7.25 -10.03
CA GLU A 169 -6.86 -8.15 -9.66
C GLU A 169 -7.00 -9.32 -10.64
N ALA A 170 -6.93 -9.04 -11.94
CA ALA A 170 -7.05 -10.07 -12.96
C ALA A 170 -5.85 -11.03 -13.01
N ASN A 171 -4.62 -10.51 -12.82
CA ASN A 171 -3.40 -11.31 -12.95
C ASN A 171 -3.12 -12.18 -11.73
N TYR A 172 -3.51 -11.72 -10.54
CA TYR A 172 -3.17 -12.40 -9.28
C TYR A 172 -4.38 -13.00 -8.56
N GLY A 173 -5.60 -12.64 -8.96
CA GLY A 173 -6.83 -13.12 -8.32
C GLY A 173 -7.00 -12.59 -6.88
N ILE A 174 -6.42 -11.43 -6.56
CA ILE A 174 -6.46 -10.82 -5.24
C ILE A 174 -7.15 -9.46 -5.28
N PRO A 175 -7.93 -9.08 -4.26
CA PRO A 175 -8.61 -7.79 -4.23
C PRO A 175 -7.63 -6.64 -4.00
N VAL A 176 -7.97 -5.48 -4.55
CA VAL A 176 -7.31 -4.21 -4.23
C VAL A 176 -8.30 -3.31 -3.50
N ILE A 177 -7.89 -2.84 -2.32
CA ILE A 177 -8.67 -1.97 -1.44
C ILE A 177 -8.06 -0.56 -1.55
N ALA A 178 -8.87 0.42 -1.90
CA ALA A 178 -8.47 1.83 -1.82
C ALA A 178 -9.12 2.51 -0.62
N VAL A 179 -8.39 3.43 0.05
CA VAL A 179 -8.92 4.28 1.10
C VAL A 179 -9.88 5.29 0.52
#